data_1f1e4d8d7aea13a2ce7c6766f564df78
#
_entry.id   1f1e4d8d7aea13a2ce7c6766f564df78
#
_cell.length_a   1.000
_cell.length_b   1.000
_cell.length_c   1.000
_cell.angle_alpha   90.00
_cell.angle_beta   90.00
_cell.angle_gamma   90.00
#
_symmetry.space_group_name_H-M   'P 1'
#
loop_
_entity.id
_entity.type
_entity.pdbx_description
1 polymer ?
#
loop_
_entity_poly.entity_id
_entity_poly.type
_entity_poly.pdbx_seq_one_letter_code
_entity_poly.pdbx_strand_id
1 'polypeptide(L)'
;MARSIAEIKAQICETFISQDAIRTGYGLKENQSFDKAFSPVSLENLMFYVVASCIWLLEKLFDRHREEVDARIDALRPHTLRWYVTKTLAYMRGKDLIMTDGVVVADYYDTSGMTEADIEKARVVKYAVATEDNTQVFIKVAARGNNGQPTPLQPDDLAGLKGYLSQIKDAGVAIKVLNEPADNMRVELVVLYDPAILTAQPTGNGRPDADGYTAIRLLRDGKDVITEAVSGVISQLPFNGEYRNSDLMAALQSIEGVRVADIVKVEAAAGGSEAYSRVVGYRRPYSGYYALQNLTVRGRAYQVAE
;
A
#
# COMPACT_ATOMS: atom_id res chain seq x y z
N MET A 1 -11.89 -13.02 -18.72
CA MET A 1 -11.16 -13.81 -19.75
C MET A 1 -12.11 -14.87 -20.32
N ALA A 2 -12.20 -14.96 -21.63
CA ALA A 2 -12.98 -16.00 -22.31
C ALA A 2 -12.42 -17.40 -21.96
N ARG A 3 -13.31 -18.35 -21.73
CA ARG A 3 -12.96 -19.77 -21.57
C ARG A 3 -12.36 -20.33 -22.88
N SER A 4 -11.66 -21.44 -22.81
CA SER A 4 -11.22 -22.15 -24.03
C SER A 4 -12.40 -22.90 -24.69
N ILE A 5 -12.30 -23.15 -25.99
CA ILE A 5 -13.29 -23.94 -26.73
C ILE A 5 -13.44 -25.34 -26.10
N ALA A 6 -12.35 -25.92 -25.62
CA ALA A 6 -12.36 -27.22 -24.99
C ALA A 6 -13.16 -27.23 -23.66
N GLU A 7 -13.00 -26.21 -22.82
CA GLU A 7 -13.75 -26.07 -21.57
C GLU A 7 -15.24 -25.85 -21.82
N ILE A 8 -15.59 -25.00 -22.78
CA ILE A 8 -16.99 -24.75 -23.15
C ILE A 8 -17.62 -26.04 -23.69
N LYS A 9 -16.91 -26.75 -24.58
CA LYS A 9 -17.38 -28.03 -25.13
C LYS A 9 -17.58 -29.07 -24.04
N ALA A 10 -16.62 -29.19 -23.10
CA ALA A 10 -16.73 -30.15 -21.98
C ALA A 10 -17.99 -29.88 -21.14
N GLN A 11 -18.28 -28.62 -20.86
CA GLN A 11 -19.49 -28.24 -20.13
C GLN A 11 -20.79 -28.56 -20.91
N ILE A 12 -20.79 -28.35 -22.22
CA ILE A 12 -21.94 -28.72 -23.09
C ILE A 12 -22.13 -30.24 -23.06
N CYS A 13 -21.05 -31.01 -23.23
CA CYS A 13 -21.09 -32.48 -23.20
C CYS A 13 -21.59 -33.02 -21.84
N GLU A 14 -21.11 -32.45 -20.74
CA GLU A 14 -21.56 -32.84 -19.39
C GLU A 14 -23.05 -32.52 -19.21
N THR A 15 -23.50 -31.32 -19.58
CA THR A 15 -24.89 -30.94 -19.52
C THR A 15 -25.78 -31.84 -20.38
N PHE A 16 -25.30 -32.22 -21.57
CA PHE A 16 -26.04 -33.11 -22.47
C PHE A 16 -26.25 -34.50 -21.86
N ILE A 17 -25.20 -35.16 -21.38
CA ILE A 17 -25.30 -36.51 -20.81
C ILE A 17 -25.97 -36.55 -19.43
N SER A 18 -26.12 -35.40 -18.75
CA SER A 18 -26.84 -35.32 -17.47
C SER A 18 -28.35 -35.42 -17.61
N GLN A 19 -28.89 -35.20 -18.82
CA GLN A 19 -30.33 -35.24 -19.10
C GLN A 19 -30.85 -36.69 -19.15
N ASP A 20 -31.84 -37.05 -18.34
CA ASP A 20 -32.43 -38.37 -18.26
C ASP A 20 -32.99 -38.84 -19.61
N ALA A 21 -33.63 -37.93 -20.35
CA ALA A 21 -34.17 -38.25 -21.68
C ALA A 21 -33.06 -38.64 -22.68
N ILE A 22 -31.91 -38.01 -22.62
CA ILE A 22 -30.74 -38.37 -23.44
C ILE A 22 -30.16 -39.69 -23.02
N ARG A 23 -29.98 -39.90 -21.70
CA ARG A 23 -29.46 -41.16 -21.16
C ARG A 23 -30.33 -42.35 -21.60
N THR A 24 -31.63 -42.20 -21.48
CA THR A 24 -32.60 -43.23 -21.88
C THR A 24 -32.62 -43.43 -23.38
N GLY A 25 -32.69 -42.35 -24.18
CA GLY A 25 -32.77 -42.41 -25.64
C GLY A 25 -31.54 -43.01 -26.31
N TYR A 26 -30.34 -42.77 -25.77
CA TYR A 26 -29.07 -43.29 -26.27
C TYR A 26 -28.62 -44.58 -25.55
N GLY A 27 -29.36 -45.05 -24.54
CA GLY A 27 -29.02 -46.25 -23.78
C GLY A 27 -27.71 -46.12 -22.99
N LEU A 28 -27.42 -44.94 -22.45
CA LEU A 28 -26.18 -44.64 -21.74
C LEU A 28 -26.17 -45.33 -20.36
N LYS A 29 -25.04 -45.92 -19.99
CA LYS A 29 -24.85 -46.50 -18.65
C LYS A 29 -24.71 -45.43 -17.60
N GLU A 30 -25.03 -45.74 -16.34
CA GLU A 30 -24.78 -44.86 -15.20
C GLU A 30 -23.30 -44.47 -15.15
N ASN A 31 -23.00 -43.15 -14.98
CA ASN A 31 -21.66 -42.59 -14.95
C ASN A 31 -20.80 -42.76 -16.24
N GLN A 32 -21.41 -43.01 -17.39
CA GLN A 32 -20.71 -43.05 -18.64
C GLN A 32 -20.37 -41.60 -19.09
N SER A 33 -19.07 -41.33 -19.34
CA SER A 33 -18.64 -40.00 -19.88
C SER A 33 -18.98 -39.86 -21.36
N PHE A 34 -19.13 -38.62 -21.84
CA PHE A 34 -19.45 -38.30 -23.24
C PHE A 34 -18.45 -38.94 -24.22
N ASP A 35 -17.15 -38.82 -23.97
CA ASP A 35 -16.09 -39.32 -24.85
C ASP A 35 -16.07 -40.88 -24.96
N LYS A 36 -16.65 -41.57 -23.98
CA LYS A 36 -16.83 -43.05 -24.04
C LYS A 36 -18.12 -43.47 -24.75
N ALA A 37 -19.10 -42.56 -24.81
CA ALA A 37 -20.38 -42.80 -25.44
C ALA A 37 -20.40 -42.43 -26.92
N PHE A 38 -19.72 -41.35 -27.27
CA PHE A 38 -19.74 -40.73 -28.61
C PHE A 38 -18.34 -40.68 -29.21
N SER A 39 -18.25 -41.09 -30.48
CA SER A 39 -17.02 -41.04 -31.25
C SER A 39 -16.60 -39.59 -31.54
N PRO A 40 -15.31 -39.30 -31.70
CA PRO A 40 -14.84 -37.96 -32.09
C PRO A 40 -15.47 -37.38 -33.39
N VAL A 41 -15.98 -38.29 -34.28
CA VAL A 41 -16.63 -37.93 -35.54
C VAL A 41 -18.14 -38.03 -35.49
N SER A 42 -18.73 -38.27 -34.33
CA SER A 42 -20.20 -38.32 -34.18
C SER A 42 -20.80 -36.97 -34.45
N LEU A 43 -22.07 -36.92 -34.89
CA LEU A 43 -22.78 -35.69 -35.19
C LEU A 43 -22.86 -34.80 -33.97
N GLU A 44 -23.16 -35.38 -32.79
CA GLU A 44 -23.21 -34.68 -31.51
C GLU A 44 -21.89 -34.02 -31.17
N ASN A 45 -20.77 -34.74 -31.33
CA ASN A 45 -19.44 -34.23 -31.02
C ASN A 45 -19.06 -33.03 -31.94
N LEU A 46 -19.36 -33.13 -33.22
CA LEU A 46 -19.11 -32.05 -34.19
C LEU A 46 -20.02 -30.83 -33.93
N MET A 47 -21.31 -31.05 -33.64
CA MET A 47 -22.25 -29.97 -33.33
C MET A 47 -21.82 -29.22 -32.04
N PHE A 48 -21.41 -29.94 -31.00
CA PHE A 48 -20.99 -29.33 -29.76
C PHE A 48 -19.69 -28.53 -29.93
N TYR A 49 -18.79 -28.98 -30.79
CA TYR A 49 -17.61 -28.20 -31.16
C TYR A 49 -17.98 -26.89 -31.87
N VAL A 50 -18.92 -26.94 -32.85
CA VAL A 50 -19.38 -25.71 -33.53
C VAL A 50 -20.05 -24.76 -32.53
N VAL A 51 -20.97 -25.25 -31.69
CA VAL A 51 -21.62 -24.43 -30.67
C VAL A 51 -20.62 -23.84 -29.68
N ALA A 52 -19.66 -24.65 -29.21
CA ALA A 52 -18.61 -24.17 -28.33
C ALA A 52 -17.74 -23.09 -28.98
N SER A 53 -17.45 -23.23 -30.28
CA SER A 53 -16.70 -22.20 -31.05
C SER A 53 -17.49 -20.89 -31.17
N CYS A 54 -18.81 -20.95 -31.39
CA CYS A 54 -19.67 -19.78 -31.42
C CYS A 54 -19.75 -19.08 -30.04
N ILE A 55 -19.84 -19.84 -28.98
CA ILE A 55 -19.85 -19.30 -27.60
C ILE A 55 -18.50 -18.66 -27.29
N TRP A 56 -17.40 -19.32 -27.63
CA TRP A 56 -16.05 -18.77 -27.46
C TRP A 56 -15.87 -17.43 -28.19
N LEU A 57 -16.35 -17.35 -29.46
CA LEU A 57 -16.30 -16.09 -30.20
C LEU A 57 -17.12 -15.01 -29.51
N LEU A 58 -18.31 -15.34 -29.01
CA LEU A 58 -19.16 -14.41 -28.27
C LEU A 58 -18.47 -13.91 -26.98
N GLU A 59 -17.87 -14.82 -26.19
CA GLU A 59 -17.11 -14.43 -25.00
C GLU A 59 -15.91 -13.51 -25.33
N LYS A 60 -15.21 -13.78 -26.43
CA LYS A 60 -14.14 -12.90 -26.93
C LYS A 60 -14.64 -11.52 -27.33
N LEU A 61 -15.82 -11.42 -27.95
CA LEU A 61 -16.43 -10.14 -28.28
C LEU A 61 -16.83 -9.36 -26.98
N PHE A 62 -17.33 -10.06 -25.98
CA PHE A 62 -17.63 -9.43 -24.69
C PHE A 62 -16.37 -8.94 -23.95
N ASP A 63 -15.29 -9.72 -23.95
CA ASP A 63 -14.02 -9.29 -23.38
C ASP A 63 -13.52 -8.01 -24.08
N ARG A 64 -13.52 -8.00 -25.42
CA ARG A 64 -13.14 -6.82 -26.20
C ARG A 64 -14.05 -5.61 -25.94
N HIS A 65 -15.36 -5.84 -25.89
CA HIS A 65 -16.29 -4.75 -25.58
C HIS A 65 -16.05 -4.16 -24.18
N ARG A 66 -15.76 -5.00 -23.20
CA ARG A 66 -15.39 -4.54 -21.85
C ARG A 66 -14.14 -3.66 -21.90
N GLU A 67 -13.09 -4.10 -22.60
CA GLU A 67 -11.85 -3.33 -22.78
C GLU A 67 -12.12 -1.97 -23.44
N GLU A 68 -12.96 -1.94 -24.48
CA GLU A 68 -13.35 -0.69 -25.16
C GLU A 68 -14.16 0.26 -24.24
N VAL A 69 -15.06 -0.29 -23.42
CA VAL A 69 -15.85 0.49 -22.46
C VAL A 69 -14.96 1.03 -21.35
N ASP A 70 -14.08 0.20 -20.78
CA ASP A 70 -13.15 0.60 -19.74
C ASP A 70 -12.21 1.71 -20.23
N ALA A 71 -11.69 1.58 -21.46
CA ALA A 71 -10.86 2.62 -22.09
C ALA A 71 -11.62 3.94 -22.27
N ARG A 72 -12.91 3.90 -22.68
CA ARG A 72 -13.75 5.11 -22.78
C ARG A 72 -14.04 5.74 -21.42
N ILE A 73 -14.31 4.92 -20.40
CA ILE A 73 -14.52 5.40 -19.02
C ILE A 73 -13.25 6.08 -18.51
N ASP A 74 -12.08 5.50 -18.73
CA ASP A 74 -10.82 6.09 -18.30
C ASP A 74 -10.51 7.39 -19.05
N ALA A 75 -10.82 7.48 -20.33
CA ALA A 75 -10.67 8.71 -21.12
C ALA A 75 -11.62 9.85 -20.69
N LEU A 76 -12.76 9.51 -20.06
CA LEU A 76 -13.75 10.48 -19.57
C LEU A 76 -13.53 10.87 -18.10
N ARG A 77 -12.62 10.21 -17.38
CA ARG A 77 -12.36 10.52 -15.97
C ARG A 77 -11.68 11.89 -15.84
N PRO A 78 -12.23 12.80 -15.03
CA PRO A 78 -11.53 14.03 -14.68
C PRO A 78 -10.22 13.67 -13.96
N HIS A 79 -9.13 14.30 -14.33
CA HIS A 79 -7.81 14.10 -13.69
C HIS A 79 -7.75 14.77 -12.32
N THR A 80 -8.41 14.16 -11.35
CA THR A 80 -8.43 14.57 -9.94
C THR A 80 -7.10 14.25 -9.24
N LEU A 81 -6.88 14.79 -8.04
CA LEU A 81 -5.73 14.43 -7.21
C LEU A 81 -5.61 12.91 -7.01
N ARG A 82 -6.75 12.21 -6.86
CA ARG A 82 -6.78 10.74 -6.75
C ARG A 82 -6.26 10.06 -8.01
N TRP A 83 -6.57 10.59 -9.19
CA TRP A 83 -6.05 10.07 -10.45
C TRP A 83 -4.52 10.18 -10.49
N TYR A 84 -3.95 11.34 -10.13
CA TYR A 84 -2.49 11.52 -10.06
C TYR A 84 -1.83 10.55 -9.07
N VAL A 85 -2.45 10.29 -7.91
CA VAL A 85 -1.96 9.28 -6.95
C VAL A 85 -1.96 7.89 -7.58
N THR A 86 -3.07 7.49 -8.20
CA THR A 86 -3.20 6.16 -8.84
C THR A 86 -2.15 5.97 -9.94
N LYS A 87 -1.95 6.98 -10.80
CA LYS A 87 -0.93 6.93 -11.86
C LYS A 87 0.49 6.94 -11.30
N THR A 88 0.76 7.70 -10.25
CA THR A 88 2.07 7.70 -9.56
C THR A 88 2.39 6.30 -8.99
N LEU A 89 1.43 5.64 -8.37
CA LEU A 89 1.60 4.27 -7.84
C LEU A 89 1.71 3.21 -8.96
N ALA A 90 1.14 3.49 -10.13
CA ALA A 90 1.22 2.60 -11.29
C ALA A 90 2.54 2.72 -12.07
N TYR A 91 3.37 3.72 -11.78
CA TYR A 91 4.65 3.91 -12.44
C TYR A 91 5.53 2.66 -12.36
N MET A 92 6.04 2.21 -13.53
CA MET A 92 6.92 1.04 -13.66
C MET A 92 8.30 1.46 -14.19
N ARG A 93 9.34 1.16 -13.40
CA ARG A 93 10.74 1.41 -13.79
C ARG A 93 11.10 0.66 -15.07
N GLY A 94 11.70 1.37 -16.05
CA GLY A 94 12.24 0.78 -17.27
C GLY A 94 11.19 0.22 -18.21
N LYS A 95 9.95 0.68 -18.09
CA LYS A 95 8.87 0.37 -19.02
C LYS A 95 8.40 1.63 -19.72
N ASP A 96 8.11 1.50 -21.02
CA ASP A 96 7.55 2.57 -21.81
C ASP A 96 6.03 2.52 -21.79
N LEU A 97 5.40 3.68 -21.86
CA LEU A 97 3.97 3.78 -22.12
C LEU A 97 3.62 3.29 -23.52
N ILE A 98 2.38 2.93 -23.74
CA ILE A 98 1.91 2.53 -25.06
C ILE A 98 1.96 3.76 -25.98
N MET A 99 2.81 3.69 -27.00
CA MET A 99 3.04 4.78 -27.96
C MET A 99 2.67 4.33 -29.37
N THR A 100 2.10 5.26 -30.14
CA THR A 100 1.89 5.11 -31.58
C THR A 100 2.47 6.33 -32.27
N ASP A 101 3.35 6.13 -33.23
CA ASP A 101 4.04 7.21 -33.96
C ASP A 101 4.75 8.25 -33.06
N GLY A 102 5.30 7.79 -31.94
CA GLY A 102 5.99 8.66 -30.97
C GLY A 102 5.07 9.48 -30.06
N VAL A 103 3.76 9.24 -30.12
CA VAL A 103 2.76 9.88 -29.26
C VAL A 103 2.25 8.86 -28.23
N VAL A 104 2.16 9.26 -26.96
CA VAL A 104 1.55 8.44 -25.92
C VAL A 104 0.04 8.34 -26.21
N VAL A 105 -0.42 7.12 -26.48
CA VAL A 105 -1.84 6.84 -26.78
C VAL A 105 -2.59 6.27 -25.57
N ALA A 106 -1.84 5.78 -24.58
CA ALA A 106 -2.43 5.28 -23.34
C ALA A 106 -1.57 5.67 -22.14
N ASP A 107 -2.22 6.02 -21.05
CA ASP A 107 -1.59 6.42 -19.78
C ASP A 107 -1.35 5.22 -18.83
N TYR A 108 -1.19 4.03 -19.39
CA TYR A 108 -0.89 2.78 -18.71
C TYR A 108 0.16 1.96 -19.47
N TYR A 109 0.73 0.97 -18.80
CA TYR A 109 1.76 0.10 -19.34
C TYR A 109 1.15 -1.19 -19.90
N ASP A 110 1.72 -1.70 -20.98
CA ASP A 110 1.42 -3.06 -21.42
C ASP A 110 2.07 -4.06 -20.46
N THR A 111 1.23 -4.80 -19.75
CA THR A 111 1.65 -5.84 -18.80
C THR A 111 1.50 -7.25 -19.37
N SER A 112 1.20 -7.37 -20.67
CA SER A 112 1.06 -8.66 -21.36
C SER A 112 2.35 -9.47 -21.23
N GLY A 113 2.25 -10.68 -20.70
CA GLY A 113 3.41 -11.57 -20.49
C GLY A 113 4.26 -11.29 -19.25
N MET A 114 3.88 -10.34 -18.40
CA MET A 114 4.54 -10.13 -17.10
C MET A 114 3.84 -10.93 -16.02
N THR A 115 4.64 -11.47 -15.07
CA THR A 115 4.08 -12.05 -13.84
C THR A 115 3.72 -10.96 -12.84
N GLU A 116 2.83 -11.25 -11.90
CA GLU A 116 2.44 -10.31 -10.84
C GLU A 116 3.65 -9.87 -9.99
N ALA A 117 4.60 -10.78 -9.76
CA ALA A 117 5.85 -10.50 -9.08
C ALA A 117 6.75 -9.51 -9.85
N ASP A 118 6.81 -9.62 -11.18
CA ASP A 118 7.58 -8.69 -12.04
C ASP A 118 6.93 -7.30 -12.03
N ILE A 119 5.61 -7.23 -12.09
CA ILE A 119 4.85 -5.98 -12.01
C ILE A 119 5.11 -5.30 -10.66
N GLU A 120 5.00 -6.06 -9.56
CA GLU A 120 5.22 -5.54 -8.21
C GLU A 120 6.66 -5.06 -7.99
N LYS A 121 7.64 -5.74 -8.59
CA LYS A 121 9.06 -5.34 -8.57
C LYS A 121 9.33 -4.09 -9.41
N ALA A 122 8.66 -3.94 -10.55
CA ALA A 122 8.80 -2.77 -11.42
C ALA A 122 8.16 -1.51 -10.81
N ARG A 123 7.12 -1.65 -10.00
CA ARG A 123 6.47 -0.57 -9.28
C ARG A 123 7.32 -0.12 -8.11
N VAL A 124 8.18 0.85 -8.32
CA VAL A 124 9.11 1.36 -7.29
C VAL A 124 8.46 2.31 -6.29
N VAL A 125 7.38 3.00 -6.69
CA VAL A 125 6.60 3.89 -5.81
C VAL A 125 5.60 3.05 -5.04
N LYS A 126 5.71 3.02 -3.71
CA LYS A 126 4.80 2.27 -2.83
C LYS A 126 3.87 3.18 -2.03
N TYR A 127 4.26 4.43 -1.87
CA TYR A 127 3.49 5.43 -1.16
C TYR A 127 3.41 6.69 -2.02
N ALA A 128 2.21 7.21 -2.18
CA ALA A 128 1.96 8.46 -2.90
C ALA A 128 0.76 9.19 -2.32
N VAL A 129 0.86 10.50 -2.20
CA VAL A 129 -0.26 11.39 -1.87
C VAL A 129 -0.14 12.64 -2.70
N ALA A 130 -1.23 13.07 -3.29
CA ALA A 130 -1.31 14.33 -4.04
C ALA A 130 -2.10 15.38 -3.24
N THR A 131 -1.61 16.59 -3.25
CA THR A 131 -2.27 17.77 -2.69
C THR A 131 -2.18 18.91 -3.71
N GLU A 132 -3.09 19.84 -3.65
CA GLU A 132 -3.10 21.02 -4.49
C GLU A 132 -2.78 22.25 -3.64
N ASP A 133 -1.91 23.11 -4.14
CA ASP A 133 -1.61 24.39 -3.57
C ASP A 133 -1.31 25.38 -4.71
N ASN A 134 -2.07 26.50 -4.75
CA ASN A 134 -1.87 27.61 -5.68
C ASN A 134 -1.62 27.20 -7.14
N THR A 135 -2.51 26.42 -7.75
CA THR A 135 -2.42 25.97 -9.16
C THR A 135 -1.34 24.91 -9.46
N GLN A 136 -0.67 24.37 -8.44
CA GLN A 136 0.30 23.29 -8.60
C GLN A 136 -0.17 22.03 -7.87
N VAL A 137 0.08 20.89 -8.49
CA VAL A 137 -0.14 19.58 -7.85
C VAL A 137 1.17 19.14 -7.20
N PHE A 138 1.15 18.98 -5.89
CA PHE A 138 2.26 18.44 -5.12
C PHE A 138 2.02 16.97 -4.89
N ILE A 139 2.95 16.12 -5.33
CA ILE A 139 2.88 14.69 -5.15
C ILE A 139 4.04 14.26 -4.24
N LYS A 140 3.71 13.86 -3.01
CA LYS A 140 4.68 13.24 -2.09
C LYS A 140 4.79 11.78 -2.44
N VAL A 141 6.02 11.26 -2.53
CA VAL A 141 6.29 9.87 -2.92
C VAL A 141 7.29 9.22 -1.98
N ALA A 142 7.17 7.91 -1.80
CA ALA A 142 8.18 7.11 -1.14
C ALA A 142 8.19 5.68 -1.69
N ALA A 143 9.36 5.05 -1.63
CA ALA A 143 9.53 3.62 -1.81
C ALA A 143 9.33 2.88 -0.47
N ARG A 144 9.30 1.56 -0.49
CA ARG A 144 9.32 0.73 0.71
C ARG A 144 10.76 0.32 1.00
N GLY A 145 11.28 0.68 2.17
CA GLY A 145 12.58 0.24 2.66
C GLY A 145 12.58 -1.23 3.11
N ASN A 146 13.76 -1.77 3.37
CA ASN A 146 13.94 -3.16 3.80
C ASN A 146 13.25 -3.48 5.14
N ASN A 147 13.06 -2.47 5.99
CA ASN A 147 12.34 -2.57 7.26
C ASN A 147 10.81 -2.38 7.11
N GLY A 148 10.31 -2.27 5.87
CA GLY A 148 8.89 -2.03 5.57
C GLY A 148 8.44 -0.57 5.73
N GLN A 149 9.30 0.32 6.23
CA GLN A 149 8.99 1.74 6.39
C GLN A 149 9.20 2.52 5.08
N PRO A 150 8.53 3.66 4.89
CA PRO A 150 8.77 4.52 3.74
C PRO A 150 10.22 5.02 3.70
N THR A 151 10.80 5.07 2.50
CA THR A 151 12.13 5.60 2.21
C THR A 151 12.11 6.41 0.93
N PRO A 152 13.03 7.37 0.73
CA PRO A 152 13.10 8.10 -0.53
C PRO A 152 13.34 7.15 -1.72
N LEU A 153 12.79 7.51 -2.89
CA LEU A 153 13.16 6.87 -4.15
C LEU A 153 14.61 7.18 -4.50
N GLN A 154 15.25 6.27 -5.22
CA GLN A 154 16.56 6.54 -5.81
C GLN A 154 16.48 7.66 -6.87
N PRO A 155 17.57 8.40 -7.10
CA PRO A 155 17.57 9.53 -8.04
C PRO A 155 17.09 9.17 -9.45
N ASP A 156 17.49 7.99 -9.96
CA ASP A 156 17.11 7.51 -11.30
C ASP A 156 15.61 7.21 -11.38
N ASP A 157 15.05 6.60 -10.31
CA ASP A 157 13.61 6.32 -10.21
C ASP A 157 12.78 7.61 -10.14
N LEU A 158 13.28 8.59 -9.40
CA LEU A 158 12.65 9.90 -9.31
C LEU A 158 12.66 10.61 -10.66
N ALA A 159 13.78 10.55 -11.39
CA ALA A 159 13.89 11.14 -12.72
C ALA A 159 12.92 10.45 -13.70
N GLY A 160 12.86 9.12 -13.70
CA GLY A 160 11.92 8.36 -14.52
C GLY A 160 10.46 8.67 -14.19
N LEU A 161 10.12 8.73 -12.89
CA LEU A 161 8.77 9.10 -12.44
C LEU A 161 8.37 10.50 -12.90
N LYS A 162 9.28 11.49 -12.79
CA LYS A 162 9.03 12.86 -13.28
C LYS A 162 8.82 12.88 -14.79
N GLY A 163 9.60 12.11 -15.56
CA GLY A 163 9.44 11.94 -17.01
C GLY A 163 8.07 11.34 -17.35
N TYR A 164 7.69 10.27 -16.67
CA TYR A 164 6.37 9.64 -16.82
C TYR A 164 5.22 10.61 -16.55
N LEU A 165 5.24 11.28 -15.39
CA LEU A 165 4.18 12.24 -15.03
C LEU A 165 4.11 13.43 -16.01
N SER A 166 5.23 13.84 -16.59
CA SER A 166 5.24 14.92 -17.59
C SER A 166 4.55 14.53 -18.89
N GLN A 167 4.53 13.23 -19.23
CA GLN A 167 3.89 12.71 -20.45
C GLN A 167 2.38 12.56 -20.30
N ILE A 168 1.91 12.22 -19.09
CA ILE A 168 0.49 11.93 -18.83
C ILE A 168 -0.30 13.09 -18.22
N LYS A 169 0.36 14.14 -17.74
CA LYS A 169 -0.31 15.27 -17.10
C LYS A 169 -1.14 16.07 -18.11
N ASP A 170 -2.17 16.73 -17.61
CA ASP A 170 -2.94 17.69 -18.40
C ASP A 170 -2.09 18.90 -18.82
N ALA A 171 -2.43 19.46 -19.97
CA ALA A 171 -1.82 20.69 -20.42
C ALA A 171 -2.06 21.84 -19.44
N GLY A 172 -0.99 22.55 -19.07
CA GLY A 172 -1.06 23.66 -18.13
C GLY A 172 -0.97 23.28 -16.65
N VAL A 173 -1.06 21.98 -16.28
CA VAL A 173 -0.88 21.55 -14.89
C VAL A 173 0.61 21.50 -14.54
N ALA A 174 0.99 22.21 -13.48
CA ALA A 174 2.32 22.13 -12.91
C ALA A 174 2.36 21.05 -11.82
N ILE A 175 3.25 20.07 -11.96
CA ILE A 175 3.43 18.98 -10.98
C ILE A 175 4.78 19.16 -10.29
N LYS A 176 4.77 19.13 -8.96
CA LYS A 176 5.97 19.07 -8.14
C LYS A 176 6.01 17.77 -7.36
N VAL A 177 7.00 16.92 -7.65
CA VAL A 177 7.21 15.67 -6.93
C VAL A 177 8.13 15.93 -5.75
N LEU A 178 7.67 15.60 -4.54
CA LEU A 178 8.42 15.69 -3.29
C LEU A 178 8.90 14.28 -2.91
N ASN A 179 10.21 14.08 -2.92
CA ASN A 179 10.89 12.84 -2.57
C ASN A 179 11.96 13.17 -1.52
N GLU A 180 11.52 13.32 -0.29
CA GLU A 180 12.35 13.78 0.81
C GLU A 180 12.54 12.65 1.83
N PRO A 181 13.66 12.62 2.58
CA PRO A 181 13.81 11.73 3.73
C PRO A 181 12.74 12.02 4.79
N ALA A 182 12.56 11.07 5.72
CA ALA A 182 11.61 11.20 6.81
C ALA A 182 11.75 12.52 7.57
N ASP A 183 10.64 13.09 7.97
CA ASP A 183 10.65 14.19 8.93
C ASP A 183 11.15 13.67 10.29
N ASN A 184 12.18 14.30 10.83
CA ASN A 184 12.79 13.91 12.09
C ASN A 184 11.97 14.40 13.28
N MET A 185 11.60 13.48 14.19
CA MET A 185 10.91 13.83 15.44
C MET A 185 11.83 13.67 16.64
N ARG A 186 11.72 14.61 17.58
CA ARG A 186 12.30 14.55 18.92
C ARG A 186 11.18 14.64 19.93
N VAL A 187 11.17 13.70 20.86
CA VAL A 187 10.12 13.60 21.88
C VAL A 187 10.74 13.61 23.26
N GLU A 188 10.24 14.46 24.13
CA GLU A 188 10.63 14.56 25.54
C GLU A 188 9.40 14.32 26.43
N LEU A 189 9.51 13.34 27.31
CA LEU A 189 8.43 12.85 28.17
C LEU A 189 8.84 12.85 29.63
N VAL A 190 7.86 13.07 30.51
CA VAL A 190 7.95 12.72 31.94
C VAL A 190 6.94 11.61 32.21
N VAL A 191 7.41 10.54 32.83
CA VAL A 191 6.57 9.38 33.15
C VAL A 191 6.70 9.04 34.62
N LEU A 192 5.57 9.08 35.33
CA LEU A 192 5.49 8.56 36.71
C LEU A 192 4.98 7.12 36.63
N TYR A 193 5.78 6.19 37.10
CA TYR A 193 5.54 4.77 36.99
C TYR A 193 5.38 4.08 38.35
N ASP A 194 4.68 2.95 38.37
CA ASP A 194 4.55 2.07 39.51
C ASP A 194 5.82 1.21 39.63
N PRO A 195 6.62 1.38 40.70
CA PRO A 195 7.85 0.66 40.91
C PRO A 195 7.67 -0.86 41.12
N ALA A 196 6.44 -1.33 41.33
CA ALA A 196 6.13 -2.75 41.43
C ALA A 196 6.06 -3.42 40.04
N ILE A 197 5.84 -2.65 38.97
CA ILE A 197 5.64 -3.15 37.59
C ILE A 197 6.77 -2.72 36.65
N LEU A 198 7.24 -1.49 36.83
CA LEU A 198 8.23 -0.87 35.93
C LEU A 198 9.49 -0.48 36.70
N THR A 199 10.60 -0.42 36.03
CA THR A 199 11.88 0.10 36.52
C THR A 199 12.48 1.09 35.56
N ALA A 200 13.05 2.18 36.09
CA ALA A 200 13.81 3.11 35.28
C ALA A 200 15.29 2.73 35.29
N GLN A 201 15.92 2.65 34.13
CA GLN A 201 17.34 2.38 33.99
C GLN A 201 18.06 3.62 33.42
N PRO A 202 19.22 3.98 33.99
CA PRO A 202 20.04 5.04 33.43
C PRO A 202 20.55 4.62 32.03
N THR A 203 20.62 5.59 31.11
CA THR A 203 21.29 5.39 29.81
C THR A 203 22.79 5.59 29.94
N GLY A 204 23.52 4.82 29.16
CA GLY A 204 24.98 4.92 29.11
C GLY A 204 25.67 4.30 30.32
N ASN A 205 26.78 4.87 30.77
CA ASN A 205 27.68 4.29 31.76
C ASN A 205 27.14 4.18 33.22
N GLY A 206 25.83 3.96 33.38
CA GLY A 206 25.21 3.66 34.69
C GLY A 206 25.01 4.87 35.59
N ARG A 207 25.25 6.08 35.14
CA ARG A 207 24.88 7.30 35.87
C ARG A 207 23.59 7.87 35.30
N PRO A 208 22.58 8.15 36.17
CA PRO A 208 21.50 9.06 35.77
C PRO A 208 22.17 10.38 35.38
N ASP A 209 21.81 10.92 34.21
CA ASP A 209 22.13 12.32 33.95
C ASP A 209 21.36 13.21 34.95
N ALA A 210 21.77 14.47 35.07
CA ALA A 210 21.18 15.41 36.05
C ALA A 210 19.66 15.56 35.91
N ASP A 211 19.09 15.07 34.78
CA ASP A 211 17.70 15.23 34.37
C ASP A 211 16.84 13.96 34.39
N GLY A 212 17.39 12.78 34.66
CA GLY A 212 16.62 11.53 34.81
C GLY A 212 17.05 10.37 33.92
N TYR A 213 16.15 9.39 33.80
CA TYR A 213 16.39 8.10 33.17
C TYR A 213 15.82 8.08 31.74
N THR A 214 16.46 7.34 30.86
CA THR A 214 16.09 7.33 29.46
C THR A 214 15.37 6.05 29.02
N ALA A 215 15.35 4.99 29.83
CA ALA A 215 14.63 3.76 29.53
C ALA A 215 13.78 3.33 30.72
N ILE A 216 12.50 3.12 30.49
CA ILE A 216 11.58 2.53 31.46
C ILE A 216 11.19 1.14 30.99
N ARG A 217 11.55 0.14 31.77
CA ARG A 217 11.41 -1.27 31.39
C ARG A 217 10.44 -2.00 32.31
N LEU A 218 9.74 -2.98 31.75
CA LEU A 218 8.96 -3.93 32.53
C LEU A 218 9.90 -4.81 33.38
N LEU A 219 9.56 -4.98 34.67
CA LEU A 219 10.32 -5.84 35.58
C LEU A 219 10.27 -7.32 35.17
N ARG A 220 9.17 -7.78 34.56
CA ARG A 220 8.97 -9.20 34.23
C ARG A 220 9.80 -9.69 33.05
N ASP A 221 10.06 -8.85 32.05
CA ASP A 221 10.70 -9.26 30.79
C ASP A 221 11.79 -8.28 30.28
N GLY A 222 11.96 -7.15 30.94
CA GLY A 222 12.98 -6.15 30.61
C GLY A 222 12.71 -5.33 29.35
N LYS A 223 11.49 -5.39 28.78
CA LYS A 223 11.15 -4.64 27.56
C LYS A 223 11.03 -3.15 27.83
N ASP A 224 11.55 -2.35 26.91
CA ASP A 224 11.39 -0.88 26.92
C ASP A 224 10.05 -0.49 26.31
N VAL A 225 9.03 -0.48 27.16
CA VAL A 225 7.64 -0.27 26.74
C VAL A 225 7.34 1.16 26.32
N ILE A 226 8.09 2.13 26.81
CA ILE A 226 7.89 3.54 26.42
C ILE A 226 8.43 3.77 25.02
N THR A 227 9.64 3.30 24.73
CA THR A 227 10.23 3.41 23.39
C THR A 227 9.40 2.62 22.36
N GLU A 228 8.91 1.43 22.73
CA GLU A 228 8.03 0.64 21.86
C GLU A 228 6.71 1.39 21.56
N ALA A 229 6.08 1.99 22.57
CA ALA A 229 4.83 2.74 22.39
C ALA A 229 5.02 4.00 21.52
N VAL A 230 6.05 4.80 21.79
CA VAL A 230 6.35 6.00 21.00
C VAL A 230 6.68 5.64 19.54
N SER A 231 7.54 4.65 19.36
CA SER A 231 7.90 4.15 18.00
C SER A 231 6.69 3.55 17.30
N GLY A 232 5.83 2.84 18.03
CA GLY A 232 4.58 2.27 17.54
C GLY A 232 3.63 3.34 17.00
N VAL A 233 3.38 4.40 17.77
CA VAL A 233 2.53 5.53 17.34
C VAL A 233 3.07 6.16 16.05
N ILE A 234 4.39 6.38 15.97
CA ILE A 234 5.00 7.02 14.80
C ILE A 234 4.99 6.10 13.58
N SER A 235 5.32 4.81 13.76
CA SER A 235 5.43 3.85 12.66
C SER A 235 4.07 3.39 12.10
N GLN A 236 3.01 3.46 12.90
CA GLN A 236 1.66 3.10 12.48
C GLN A 236 0.92 4.25 11.77
N LEU A 237 1.48 5.46 11.74
CA LEU A 237 0.88 6.55 10.99
C LEU A 237 0.82 6.19 9.49
N PRO A 238 -0.34 6.37 8.84
CA PRO A 238 -0.43 6.20 7.41
C PRO A 238 0.45 7.24 6.70
N PHE A 239 0.86 6.96 5.47
CA PHE A 239 1.62 7.92 4.67
C PHE A 239 0.85 9.23 4.55
N ASN A 240 1.51 10.35 4.85
CA ASN A 240 0.93 11.69 5.03
C ASN A 240 -0.09 11.79 6.19
N GLY A 241 -0.08 10.82 7.11
CA GLY A 241 -0.91 10.83 8.29
C GLY A 241 -0.54 11.98 9.24
N GLU A 242 -1.51 12.44 9.99
CA GLU A 242 -1.35 13.51 10.95
C GLU A 242 -0.93 12.92 12.31
N TYR A 243 0.24 13.32 12.78
CA TYR A 243 0.65 13.04 14.17
C TYR A 243 -0.13 13.93 15.14
N ARG A 244 -0.59 13.37 16.24
CA ARG A 244 -1.29 14.07 17.31
C ARG A 244 -0.71 13.74 18.68
N ASN A 245 -0.51 14.76 19.50
CA ASN A 245 -0.07 14.59 20.89
C ASN A 245 -1.06 13.75 21.72
N SER A 246 -2.37 13.85 21.42
CA SER A 246 -3.42 13.05 22.08
C SER A 246 -3.23 11.55 21.87
N ASP A 247 -2.85 11.14 20.66
CA ASP A 247 -2.69 9.72 20.32
C ASP A 247 -1.46 9.13 21.00
N LEU A 248 -0.38 9.92 21.07
CA LEU A 248 0.80 9.56 21.85
C LEU A 248 0.48 9.46 23.34
N MET A 249 -0.26 10.42 23.90
CA MET A 249 -0.67 10.39 25.29
C MET A 249 -1.53 9.17 25.61
N ALA A 250 -2.52 8.86 24.75
CA ALA A 250 -3.36 7.68 24.91
C ALA A 250 -2.55 6.37 24.88
N ALA A 251 -1.58 6.26 23.97
CA ALA A 251 -0.68 5.11 23.88
C ALA A 251 0.16 4.96 25.17
N LEU A 252 0.72 6.04 25.69
CA LEU A 252 1.51 6.02 26.93
C LEU A 252 0.67 5.66 28.16
N GLN A 253 -0.56 6.18 28.26
CA GLN A 253 -1.47 5.88 29.36
C GLN A 253 -2.03 4.44 29.33
N SER A 254 -2.01 3.80 28.16
CA SER A 254 -2.43 2.39 28.03
C SER A 254 -1.39 1.38 28.54
N ILE A 255 -0.16 1.83 28.84
CA ILE A 255 0.92 0.96 29.30
C ILE A 255 0.69 0.57 30.76
N GLU A 256 0.73 -0.72 31.03
CA GLU A 256 0.63 -1.25 32.40
C GLU A 256 1.77 -0.72 33.28
N GLY A 257 1.40 -0.14 34.42
CA GLY A 257 2.36 0.45 35.35
C GLY A 257 2.68 1.93 35.12
N VAL A 258 2.23 2.54 34.06
CA VAL A 258 2.28 3.99 33.86
C VAL A 258 1.12 4.61 34.64
N ARG A 259 1.44 5.48 35.62
CA ARG A 259 0.43 6.18 36.43
C ARG A 259 0.10 7.55 35.86
N VAL A 260 1.13 8.29 35.44
CA VAL A 260 0.99 9.59 34.81
C VAL A 260 2.02 9.68 33.68
N ALA A 261 1.61 10.11 32.53
CA ALA A 261 2.51 10.50 31.44
C ALA A 261 2.27 11.96 31.09
N ASP A 262 3.34 12.70 30.83
CA ASP A 262 3.28 14.09 30.39
C ASP A 262 4.24 14.31 29.22
N ILE A 263 3.77 15.02 28.21
CA ILE A 263 4.56 15.42 27.03
C ILE A 263 5.17 16.79 27.30
N VAL A 264 6.44 16.82 27.66
CA VAL A 264 7.16 18.08 27.89
C VAL A 264 7.34 18.81 26.58
N LYS A 265 7.79 18.08 25.55
CA LYS A 265 8.11 18.68 24.25
C LYS A 265 8.06 17.63 23.14
N VAL A 266 7.45 18.02 22.04
CA VAL A 266 7.58 17.33 20.76
C VAL A 266 8.04 18.33 19.72
N GLU A 267 9.09 18.01 19.02
CA GLU A 267 9.63 18.82 17.93
C GLU A 267 9.75 17.99 16.68
N ALA A 268 9.55 18.64 15.54
CA ALA A 268 9.77 18.00 14.26
C ALA A 268 10.47 18.96 13.30
N ALA A 269 11.33 18.40 12.47
CA ALA A 269 12.00 19.08 11.38
C ALA A 269 11.72 18.34 10.07
N ALA A 270 11.57 19.07 8.97
CA ALA A 270 11.48 18.45 7.64
C ALA A 270 12.73 17.62 7.35
N GLY A 271 12.56 16.56 6.56
CA GLY A 271 13.65 15.64 6.22
C GLY A 271 14.86 16.37 5.63
N GLY A 272 16.02 16.06 6.16
CA GLY A 272 17.28 16.73 5.79
C GLY A 272 17.50 18.14 6.38
N SER A 273 16.55 18.65 7.19
CA SER A 273 16.68 19.95 7.88
C SER A 273 16.96 19.75 9.37
N GLU A 274 17.74 20.65 9.95
CA GLU A 274 17.96 20.75 11.39
C GLU A 274 17.10 21.82 12.07
N ALA A 275 16.21 22.47 11.30
CA ALA A 275 15.30 23.48 11.81
C ALA A 275 14.09 22.83 12.52
N TYR A 276 14.28 22.48 13.79
CA TYR A 276 13.23 21.92 14.61
C TYR A 276 12.23 22.99 15.05
N SER A 277 10.95 22.66 14.94
CA SER A 277 9.87 23.48 15.47
C SER A 277 8.95 22.65 16.36
N ARG A 278 8.45 23.29 17.42
CA ARG A 278 7.58 22.64 18.41
C ARG A 278 6.26 22.22 17.74
N VAL A 279 5.83 21.01 18.01
CA VAL A 279 4.52 20.49 17.62
C VAL A 279 3.52 20.84 18.71
N VAL A 280 2.56 21.71 18.37
CA VAL A 280 1.49 22.13 19.28
C VAL A 280 0.21 21.42 18.85
N GLY A 281 -0.13 20.35 19.59
CA GLY A 281 -1.32 19.54 19.35
C GLY A 281 -1.15 18.51 18.22
N TYR A 282 -0.96 18.93 17.00
CA TYR A 282 -0.83 18.04 15.83
C TYR A 282 0.11 18.61 14.77
N ARG A 283 0.58 17.73 13.87
CA ARG A 283 1.38 18.13 12.69
C ARG A 283 1.33 17.06 11.62
N ARG A 284 1.26 17.47 10.34
CA ARG A 284 1.49 16.61 9.19
C ARG A 284 2.93 16.66 8.72
N PRO A 285 3.52 15.53 8.30
CA PRO A 285 4.88 15.50 7.81
C PRO A 285 5.02 16.23 6.47
N TYR A 286 6.11 16.95 6.30
CA TYR A 286 6.44 17.58 5.01
C TYR A 286 6.80 16.52 3.96
N SER A 287 7.63 15.55 4.34
CA SER A 287 8.03 14.42 3.48
C SER A 287 6.92 13.39 3.25
N GLY A 288 5.91 13.32 4.12
CA GLY A 288 4.84 12.32 4.11
C GLY A 288 4.97 11.26 5.20
N TYR A 289 6.06 11.21 5.94
CA TYR A 289 6.28 10.24 7.02
C TYR A 289 7.30 10.75 8.04
N TYR A 290 7.27 10.16 9.24
CA TYR A 290 8.15 10.53 10.34
C TYR A 290 9.16 9.43 10.65
N ALA A 291 10.30 9.85 11.21
CA ALA A 291 11.26 8.99 11.89
C ALA A 291 11.55 9.55 13.29
N LEU A 292 11.53 8.69 14.29
CA LEU A 292 11.95 9.07 15.64
C LEU A 292 13.47 9.21 15.65
N GLN A 293 13.96 10.43 15.80
CA GLN A 293 15.41 10.70 15.87
C GLN A 293 15.92 10.64 17.30
N ASN A 294 15.17 11.20 18.25
CA ASN A 294 15.56 11.20 19.65
C ASN A 294 14.32 11.07 20.56
N LEU A 295 14.46 10.27 21.60
CA LEU A 295 13.48 10.12 22.66
C LEU A 295 14.18 10.32 24.00
N THR A 296 13.72 11.33 24.75
CA THR A 296 14.19 11.59 26.09
C THR A 296 13.05 11.31 27.08
N VAL A 297 13.25 10.36 27.97
CA VAL A 297 12.25 9.97 28.97
C VAL A 297 12.80 10.24 30.37
N ARG A 298 12.07 11.04 31.14
CA ARG A 298 12.35 11.29 32.56
C ARG A 298 11.40 10.44 33.40
N GLY A 299 11.88 9.30 33.90
CA GLY A 299 11.10 8.38 34.71
C GLY A 299 11.23 8.69 36.19
N ARG A 300 10.09 8.76 36.90
CA ARG A 300 10.04 8.88 38.37
C ARG A 300 9.11 7.83 38.95
N ALA A 301 9.53 7.18 40.02
CA ALA A 301 8.66 6.29 40.77
C ALA A 301 7.49 7.08 41.36
N TYR A 302 6.27 6.58 41.13
CA TYR A 302 5.08 7.17 41.71
C TYR A 302 5.05 6.88 43.22
N GLN A 303 5.06 7.93 44.04
CA GLN A 303 4.91 7.83 45.47
C GLN A 303 3.49 8.27 45.84
N VAL A 304 2.74 7.39 46.47
CA VAL A 304 1.47 7.79 47.08
C VAL A 304 1.83 8.69 48.25
N ALA A 305 1.38 9.94 48.23
CA ALA A 305 1.52 10.81 49.41
C ALA A 305 0.74 10.16 50.54
N GLU A 306 1.43 9.88 51.64
CA GLU A 306 0.79 9.45 52.92
C GLU A 306 -0.08 10.56 53.52
#